data_cd674949258e028991c0087d3b3e8a21
#
_entry.id   cd674949258e028991c0087d3b3e8a21
#
_cell.length_a   1.000
_cell.length_b   1.000
_cell.length_c   1.000
_cell.angle_alpha   90.00
_cell.angle_beta   90.00
_cell.angle_gamma   90.00
#
_symmetry.space_group_name_H-M   'P 1'
#
loop_
_entity.id
_entity.type
_entity.pdbx_description
1 polymer ?
#
loop_
_entity_poly.entity_id
_entity_poly.type
_entity_poly.pdbx_seq_one_letter_code
_entity_poly.pdbx_strand_id
1 'polypeptide(L)'
;MIFKRINAVFNPECYHGWGINKRFFEGWYFKIISSDQNFAYAFIPGIAMDKNGKKQSFIQVLDGKKLTSDYHKFNFNDFKPSSYSFDVKILNNKFSDQNMILDLPNIKGKISFGDLFRWPSNLFSPGIMGPYSFVPFMECYHGIISMNHNLSGSLKINNKDVNFNNGKGY
;
A
#
# COMPACT_ATOMS: atom_id res chain seq x y z
N MET A 1 -18.35 6.91 -12.19
CA MET A 1 -17.08 7.61 -11.86
C MET A 1 -17.22 8.48 -10.60
N ILE A 2 -18.24 9.32 -10.49
CA ILE A 2 -18.46 10.21 -9.32
C ILE A 2 -18.55 9.44 -8.00
N PHE A 3 -19.35 8.37 -7.92
CA PHE A 3 -19.47 7.55 -6.70
C PHE A 3 -18.14 6.98 -6.20
N LYS A 4 -17.24 6.56 -7.10
CA LYS A 4 -15.92 6.05 -6.71
C LYS A 4 -15.04 7.12 -6.07
N ARG A 5 -15.12 8.36 -6.55
CA ARG A 5 -14.38 9.49 -5.99
C ARG A 5 -14.93 9.91 -4.62
N ILE A 6 -16.26 9.94 -4.47
CA ILE A 6 -16.89 10.24 -3.18
C ILE A 6 -16.50 9.17 -2.15
N ASN A 7 -16.56 7.88 -2.53
CA ASN A 7 -16.15 6.79 -1.65
C ASN A 7 -14.71 6.95 -1.18
N ALA A 8 -13.79 7.34 -2.07
CA ALA A 8 -12.38 7.51 -1.73
C ALA A 8 -12.12 8.66 -0.73
N VAL A 9 -12.94 9.71 -0.73
CA VAL A 9 -12.81 10.80 0.27
C VAL A 9 -13.07 10.31 1.69
N PHE A 10 -14.06 9.41 1.88
CA PHE A 10 -14.42 8.86 3.19
C PHE A 10 -13.66 7.58 3.54
N ASN A 11 -12.95 7.00 2.57
CA ASN A 11 -12.11 5.81 2.73
C ASN A 11 -10.73 6.13 2.13
N PRO A 12 -9.89 6.86 2.86
CA PRO A 12 -8.62 7.38 2.35
C PRO A 12 -7.62 6.30 1.93
N GLU A 13 -7.87 5.05 2.32
CA GLU A 13 -7.11 3.88 1.87
C GLU A 13 -7.48 3.43 0.45
N CYS A 14 -8.64 3.81 -0.07
CA CYS A 14 -9.09 3.42 -1.40
C CYS A 14 -8.38 4.21 -2.50
N TYR A 15 -8.33 3.65 -3.71
CA TYR A 15 -7.71 4.29 -4.86
C TYR A 15 -8.43 5.58 -5.28
N HIS A 16 -7.68 6.69 -5.44
CA HIS A 16 -8.18 8.03 -5.76
C HIS A 16 -8.05 8.39 -7.24
N GLY A 17 -7.21 7.70 -8.00
CA GLY A 17 -6.86 8.05 -9.39
C GLY A 17 -7.95 7.80 -10.45
N TRP A 18 -9.20 7.57 -10.05
CA TRP A 18 -10.31 7.32 -10.98
C TRP A 18 -10.53 8.47 -11.97
N GLY A 19 -10.28 8.19 -13.27
CA GLY A 19 -10.43 9.17 -14.35
C GLY A 19 -9.31 10.20 -14.45
N ILE A 20 -8.23 10.06 -13.68
CA ILE A 20 -7.02 10.86 -13.82
C ILE A 20 -6.13 10.22 -14.89
N ASN A 21 -5.54 11.05 -15.77
CA ASN A 21 -4.78 10.57 -16.91
C ASN A 21 -3.32 11.05 -16.96
N LYS A 22 -2.95 12.01 -16.11
CA LYS A 22 -1.60 12.61 -16.05
C LYS A 22 -1.36 13.29 -14.71
N ARG A 23 -0.08 13.50 -14.35
CA ARG A 23 0.34 14.18 -13.13
C ARG A 23 -0.32 13.59 -11.88
N PHE A 24 -0.21 12.28 -11.73
CA PHE A 24 -0.79 11.57 -10.60
C PHE A 24 0.19 10.53 -10.07
N PHE A 25 0.27 10.47 -8.76
CA PHE A 25 1.02 9.45 -8.04
C PHE A 25 0.20 9.00 -6.84
N GLU A 26 0.13 7.69 -6.63
CA GLU A 26 -0.46 7.12 -5.43
C GLU A 26 0.26 5.82 -5.10
N GLY A 27 0.53 5.60 -3.81
CA GLY A 27 1.15 4.40 -3.32
C GLY A 27 0.79 4.12 -1.87
N TRP A 28 0.83 2.85 -1.49
CA TRP A 28 0.51 2.38 -0.15
C TRP A 28 1.75 1.81 0.51
N TYR A 29 2.06 2.29 1.71
CA TYR A 29 3.26 1.90 2.44
C TYR A 29 2.94 0.80 3.45
N PHE A 30 3.49 -0.40 3.25
CA PHE A 30 3.36 -1.54 4.14
C PHE A 30 4.71 -1.83 4.79
N LYS A 31 4.86 -1.53 6.06
CA LYS A 31 6.05 -1.87 6.82
C LYS A 31 5.81 -3.15 7.60
N ILE A 32 6.74 -4.09 7.52
CA ILE A 32 6.73 -5.34 8.29
C ILE A 32 8.07 -5.55 9.00
N ILE A 33 8.01 -5.98 10.25
CA ILE A 33 9.19 -6.26 11.07
C ILE A 33 8.98 -7.64 11.71
N SER A 34 9.98 -8.52 11.62
CA SER A 34 9.97 -9.82 12.30
C SER A 34 10.01 -9.68 13.82
N SER A 35 9.51 -10.69 14.55
CA SER A 35 9.45 -10.65 16.02
C SER A 35 10.82 -10.49 16.69
N ASP A 36 11.86 -11.05 16.09
CA ASP A 36 13.26 -10.92 16.52
C ASP A 36 13.93 -9.63 16.01
N GLN A 37 13.21 -8.81 15.25
CA GLN A 37 13.67 -7.57 14.64
C GLN A 37 14.87 -7.72 13.68
N ASN A 38 15.23 -8.93 13.26
CA ASN A 38 16.33 -9.16 12.33
C ASN A 38 15.97 -8.79 10.90
N PHE A 39 14.66 -8.79 10.57
CA PHE A 39 14.15 -8.44 9.26
C PHE A 39 13.18 -7.27 9.37
N ALA A 40 13.40 -6.24 8.57
CA ALA A 40 12.56 -5.06 8.48
C ALA A 40 12.44 -4.66 7.00
N TYR A 41 11.23 -4.77 6.45
CA TYR A 41 10.93 -4.44 5.05
C TYR A 41 9.81 -3.44 4.96
N ALA A 42 9.84 -2.64 3.90
CA ALA A 42 8.66 -1.91 3.45
C ALA A 42 8.37 -2.26 1.99
N PHE A 43 7.09 -2.46 1.69
CA PHE A 43 6.57 -2.71 0.35
C PHE A 43 5.63 -1.58 -0.01
N ILE A 44 5.87 -0.97 -1.17
CA ILE A 44 5.13 0.19 -1.63
C ILE A 44 4.56 -0.11 -3.02
N PRO A 45 3.39 -0.79 -3.12
CA PRO A 45 2.67 -0.87 -4.37
C PRO A 45 2.13 0.50 -4.75
N GLY A 46 2.13 0.83 -6.04
CA GLY A 46 1.65 2.12 -6.46
C GLY A 46 1.54 2.29 -7.97
N ILE A 47 1.11 3.49 -8.33
CA ILE A 47 0.89 3.93 -9.69
C ILE A 47 1.48 5.33 -9.88
N ALA A 48 2.06 5.58 -11.03
CA ALA A 48 2.60 6.88 -11.41
C ALA A 48 2.18 7.26 -12.83
N MET A 49 1.79 8.52 -13.01
CA MET A 49 1.44 9.11 -14.30
C MET A 49 2.19 10.43 -14.45
N ASP A 50 3.01 10.54 -15.48
CA ASP A 50 3.79 11.76 -15.72
C ASP A 50 2.94 12.90 -16.32
N LYS A 51 3.59 14.03 -16.58
CA LYS A 51 2.96 15.21 -17.19
C LYS A 51 2.46 14.98 -18.61
N ASN A 52 3.06 14.02 -19.34
CA ASN A 52 2.72 13.68 -20.71
C ASN A 52 1.71 12.53 -20.81
N GLY A 53 1.26 11.98 -19.66
CA GLY A 53 0.30 10.88 -19.62
C GLY A 53 0.94 9.50 -19.74
N LYS A 54 2.26 9.36 -19.69
CA LYS A 54 2.94 8.06 -19.58
C LYS A 54 2.66 7.47 -18.22
N LYS A 55 2.19 6.24 -18.20
CA LYS A 55 1.67 5.56 -17.01
C LYS A 55 2.48 4.30 -16.71
N GLN A 56 2.64 4.02 -15.43
CA GLN A 56 3.22 2.77 -14.96
C GLN A 56 2.64 2.40 -13.60
N SER A 57 2.63 1.12 -13.26
CA SER A 57 2.50 0.65 -11.88
C SER A 57 3.85 0.15 -11.38
N PHE A 58 3.99 0.03 -10.08
CA PHE A 58 5.25 -0.36 -9.47
C PHE A 58 5.04 -1.03 -8.11
N ILE A 59 6.04 -1.76 -7.67
CA ILE A 59 6.22 -2.20 -6.29
C ILE A 59 7.65 -1.83 -5.91
N GLN A 60 7.81 -0.88 -4.99
CA GLN A 60 9.11 -0.58 -4.41
C GLN A 60 9.29 -1.42 -3.14
N VAL A 61 10.46 -2.00 -2.99
CA VAL A 61 10.85 -2.80 -1.82
C VAL A 61 12.01 -2.12 -1.13
N LEU A 62 11.87 -1.84 0.16
CA LEU A 62 12.95 -1.29 0.99
C LEU A 62 13.38 -2.36 2.00
N ASP A 63 14.66 -2.69 2.05
CA ASP A 63 15.27 -3.47 3.12
C ASP A 63 15.86 -2.51 4.15
N GLY A 64 15.17 -2.34 5.28
CA GLY A 64 15.56 -1.40 6.33
C GLY A 64 16.78 -1.86 7.13
N LYS A 65 17.20 -3.13 7.01
CA LYS A 65 18.43 -3.63 7.66
C LYS A 65 19.65 -3.44 6.79
N LYS A 66 19.49 -3.63 5.47
CA LYS A 66 20.58 -3.47 4.51
C LYS A 66 20.66 -2.05 3.92
N LEU A 67 19.65 -1.22 4.17
CA LEU A 67 19.53 0.12 3.62
C LEU A 67 19.55 0.12 2.08
N THR A 68 18.87 -0.87 1.48
CA THR A 68 18.74 -1.00 0.02
C THR A 68 17.30 -0.80 -0.44
N SER A 69 17.15 -0.43 -1.70
CA SER A 69 15.86 -0.22 -2.35
C SER A 69 15.85 -0.88 -3.73
N ASP A 70 14.85 -1.71 -3.98
CA ASP A 70 14.57 -2.31 -5.28
C ASP A 70 13.26 -1.76 -5.84
N TYR A 71 13.24 -1.44 -7.13
CA TYR A 71 12.07 -0.89 -7.82
C TYR A 71 11.64 -1.82 -8.94
N HIS A 72 10.49 -2.48 -8.74
CA HIS A 72 9.87 -3.37 -9.72
C HIS A 72 8.81 -2.61 -10.50
N LYS A 73 9.08 -2.39 -11.78
CA LYS A 73 8.17 -1.68 -12.69
C LYS A 73 7.27 -2.67 -13.42
N PHE A 74 5.97 -2.33 -13.54
CA PHE A 74 4.94 -3.08 -14.23
C PHE A 74 4.18 -2.19 -15.22
N ASN A 75 3.43 -2.80 -16.14
CA ASN A 75 2.53 -2.05 -16.98
C ASN A 75 1.38 -1.45 -16.15
N PHE A 76 0.92 -0.28 -16.57
CA PHE A 76 -0.25 0.36 -15.95
C PHE A 76 -1.48 -0.56 -15.92
N ASN A 77 -1.68 -1.35 -16.98
CA ASN A 77 -2.83 -2.25 -17.10
C ASN A 77 -2.78 -3.45 -16.13
N ASP A 78 -1.64 -3.73 -15.51
CA ASP A 78 -1.50 -4.77 -14.49
C ASP A 78 -2.00 -4.30 -13.11
N PHE A 79 -2.17 -2.98 -12.94
CA PHE A 79 -2.73 -2.38 -11.73
C PHE A 79 -4.26 -2.47 -11.72
N LYS A 80 -4.82 -3.19 -10.77
CA LYS A 80 -6.26 -3.45 -10.62
C LYS A 80 -6.72 -3.08 -9.21
N PRO A 81 -7.10 -1.81 -8.98
CA PRO A 81 -7.67 -1.41 -7.70
C PRO A 81 -9.14 -1.77 -7.61
N SER A 82 -9.61 -2.15 -6.42
CA SER A 82 -11.04 -2.26 -6.13
C SER A 82 -11.71 -0.89 -6.08
N SER A 83 -13.00 -0.85 -6.37
CA SER A 83 -13.82 0.36 -6.31
C SER A 83 -14.48 0.57 -4.96
N TYR A 84 -14.50 -0.44 -4.09
CA TYR A 84 -15.34 -0.46 -2.89
C TYR A 84 -14.56 -0.65 -1.59
N SER A 85 -13.37 -1.19 -1.68
CA SER A 85 -12.52 -1.51 -0.53
C SER A 85 -11.06 -1.31 -0.87
N PHE A 86 -10.22 -1.26 0.13
CA PHE A 86 -8.78 -1.29 -0.09
C PHE A 86 -8.36 -2.70 -0.53
N ASP A 87 -8.25 -2.91 -1.82
CA ASP A 87 -7.73 -4.11 -2.47
C ASP A 87 -7.05 -3.69 -3.78
N VAL A 88 -5.76 -3.87 -3.86
CA VAL A 88 -4.92 -3.52 -5.00
C VAL A 88 -4.19 -4.77 -5.48
N LYS A 89 -4.29 -5.06 -6.78
CA LYS A 89 -3.52 -6.13 -7.43
C LYS A 89 -2.59 -5.55 -8.48
N ILE A 90 -1.36 -6.09 -8.53
CA ILE A 90 -0.38 -5.82 -9.59
C ILE A 90 0.16 -7.17 -10.03
N LEU A 91 -0.31 -7.69 -11.18
CA LEU A 91 -0.11 -9.09 -11.61
C LEU A 91 -0.56 -10.05 -10.50
N ASN A 92 0.35 -10.91 -10.03
CA ASN A 92 0.11 -11.90 -8.97
C ASN A 92 0.27 -11.33 -7.55
N ASN A 93 0.73 -10.07 -7.43
CA ASN A 93 0.86 -9.42 -6.13
C ASN A 93 -0.48 -8.83 -5.70
N LYS A 94 -0.83 -8.99 -4.43
CA LYS A 94 -2.07 -8.46 -3.85
C LYS A 94 -1.78 -7.75 -2.53
N PHE A 95 -2.48 -6.63 -2.33
CA PHE A 95 -2.37 -5.78 -1.13
C PHE A 95 -3.76 -5.37 -0.66
N SER A 96 -4.05 -5.63 0.59
CA SER A 96 -5.31 -5.26 1.24
C SER A 96 -5.08 -4.91 2.71
N ASP A 97 -6.11 -4.52 3.42
CA ASP A 97 -6.07 -4.33 4.87
C ASP A 97 -6.02 -5.66 5.66
N GLN A 98 -6.21 -6.80 5.01
CA GLN A 98 -6.19 -8.12 5.66
C GLN A 98 -4.89 -8.88 5.41
N ASN A 99 -4.27 -8.69 4.25
CA ASN A 99 -3.08 -9.44 3.88
C ASN A 99 -2.33 -8.80 2.69
N MET A 100 -1.09 -9.22 2.57
CA MET A 100 -0.23 -8.96 1.44
C MET A 100 0.23 -10.30 0.86
N ILE A 101 0.12 -10.47 -0.46
CA ILE A 101 0.65 -11.61 -1.22
C ILE A 101 1.68 -11.05 -2.19
N LEU A 102 2.87 -11.62 -2.18
CA LEU A 102 3.99 -11.21 -3.02
C LEU A 102 4.42 -12.34 -3.95
N ASP A 103 4.65 -12.00 -5.21
CA ASP A 103 5.25 -12.83 -6.25
C ASP A 103 6.24 -12.00 -7.08
N LEU A 104 7.28 -11.52 -6.39
CA LEU A 104 8.40 -10.81 -6.98
C LEU A 104 9.56 -11.78 -7.28
N PRO A 105 10.51 -11.43 -8.14
CA PRO A 105 11.63 -12.33 -8.49
C PRO A 105 12.36 -12.92 -7.29
N ASN A 106 12.63 -12.09 -6.29
CA ASN A 106 13.41 -12.48 -5.11
C ASN A 106 12.60 -12.54 -3.81
N ILE A 107 11.27 -12.25 -3.85
CA ILE A 107 10.42 -12.21 -2.66
C ILE A 107 9.05 -12.79 -2.99
N LYS A 108 8.72 -13.91 -2.34
CA LYS A 108 7.45 -14.61 -2.54
C LYS A 108 6.86 -15.04 -1.22
N GLY A 109 5.52 -15.03 -1.14
CA GLY A 109 4.80 -15.54 0.02
C GLY A 109 3.61 -14.70 0.41
N LYS A 110 3.11 -14.95 1.62
CA LYS A 110 1.92 -14.26 2.15
C LYS A 110 2.15 -13.83 3.59
N ILE A 111 1.76 -12.61 3.89
CA ILE A 111 1.66 -12.08 5.25
C ILE A 111 0.20 -11.69 5.49
N SER A 112 -0.37 -12.20 6.55
CA SER A 112 -1.70 -11.81 7.05
C SER A 112 -1.54 -10.79 8.17
N PHE A 113 -2.43 -9.84 8.19
CA PHE A 113 -2.49 -8.77 9.18
C PHE A 113 -3.55 -9.10 10.22
N GLY A 114 -3.19 -8.96 11.49
CA GLY A 114 -4.12 -9.09 12.61
C GLY A 114 -4.97 -7.84 12.79
N ASP A 115 -5.53 -7.65 13.97
CA ASP A 115 -6.36 -6.49 14.27
C ASP A 115 -5.61 -5.19 14.02
N LEU A 116 -6.17 -4.37 13.12
CA LEU A 116 -5.58 -3.10 12.74
C LEU A 116 -5.90 -2.04 13.80
N PHE A 117 -4.87 -1.39 14.32
CA PHE A 117 -5.05 -0.18 15.13
C PHE A 117 -5.22 1.01 14.20
N ARG A 118 -6.47 1.29 13.81
CA ARG A 118 -6.83 2.32 12.84
C ARG A 118 -6.73 3.72 13.44
N TRP A 119 -6.46 4.72 12.60
CA TRP A 119 -6.58 6.12 13.00
C TRP A 119 -8.05 6.45 13.26
N PRO A 120 -8.38 7.14 14.36
CA PRO A 120 -9.75 7.57 14.63
C PRO A 120 -10.27 8.49 13.52
N SER A 121 -11.46 8.20 13.01
CA SER A 121 -12.09 9.01 11.96
C SER A 121 -13.53 9.33 12.31
N ASN A 122 -14.02 10.48 11.83
CA ASN A 122 -15.41 10.88 11.94
C ASN A 122 -15.82 11.68 10.69
N LEU A 123 -17.10 12.06 10.60
CA LEU A 123 -17.66 12.74 9.43
C LEU A 123 -16.93 14.06 9.07
N PHE A 124 -16.41 14.80 10.06
CA PHE A 124 -15.71 16.07 9.85
C PHE A 124 -14.17 15.91 9.80
N SER A 125 -13.67 14.72 10.12
CA SER A 125 -12.24 14.39 10.15
C SER A 125 -12.07 12.93 9.66
N PRO A 126 -12.16 12.68 8.35
CA PRO A 126 -12.18 11.33 7.79
C PRO A 126 -10.79 10.66 7.73
N GLY A 127 -9.84 11.11 8.49
CA GLY A 127 -8.50 10.52 8.56
C GLY A 127 -7.51 11.45 9.24
N ILE A 128 -6.22 11.13 9.14
CA ILE A 128 -5.15 11.89 9.79
C ILE A 128 -5.06 13.36 9.34
N MET A 129 -5.51 13.64 8.11
CA MET A 129 -5.54 15.02 7.59
C MET A 129 -6.69 15.85 8.17
N GLY A 130 -7.61 15.23 8.90
CA GLY A 130 -8.74 15.94 9.49
C GLY A 130 -9.57 16.69 8.44
N PRO A 131 -10.00 17.93 8.73
CA PRO A 131 -10.78 18.75 7.80
C PRO A 131 -10.08 19.05 6.47
N TYR A 132 -8.74 18.97 6.42
CA TYR A 132 -7.98 19.18 5.19
C TYR A 132 -8.26 18.12 4.11
N SER A 133 -8.82 16.97 4.48
CA SER A 133 -9.28 15.96 3.52
C SER A 133 -10.33 16.49 2.54
N PHE A 134 -11.04 17.57 2.89
CA PHE A 134 -12.06 18.21 2.04
C PHE A 134 -11.50 19.38 1.21
N VAL A 135 -10.26 19.78 1.42
CA VAL A 135 -9.64 20.89 0.67
C VAL A 135 -9.26 20.40 -0.73
N PRO A 136 -9.81 20.94 -1.81
CA PRO A 136 -9.44 20.53 -3.16
C PRO A 136 -8.04 21.07 -3.53
N PHE A 137 -7.41 20.42 -4.52
CA PHE A 137 -6.14 20.86 -5.13
C PHE A 137 -4.91 20.83 -4.20
N MET A 138 -4.94 20.04 -3.14
CA MET A 138 -3.74 19.79 -2.34
C MET A 138 -2.73 18.97 -3.16
N GLU A 139 -1.45 19.28 -3.01
CA GLU A 139 -0.37 18.56 -3.70
C GLU A 139 -0.22 17.12 -3.23
N CYS A 140 -0.56 16.84 -1.96
CA CYS A 140 -0.45 15.52 -1.36
C CYS A 140 -1.58 15.26 -0.37
N TYR A 141 -2.15 14.05 -0.44
CA TYR A 141 -3.09 13.54 0.55
C TYR A 141 -2.45 12.34 1.25
N HIS A 142 -2.60 12.27 2.56
CA HIS A 142 -2.10 11.18 3.39
C HIS A 142 -3.25 10.48 4.11
N GLY A 143 -3.17 9.15 4.19
CA GLY A 143 -4.05 8.34 5.02
C GLY A 143 -3.23 7.36 5.84
N ILE A 144 -3.68 7.05 7.05
CA ILE A 144 -3.13 5.98 7.88
C ILE A 144 -4.19 4.90 8.02
N ILE A 145 -3.89 3.72 7.50
CA ILE A 145 -4.78 2.55 7.56
C ILE A 145 -4.63 1.87 8.93
N SER A 146 -3.39 1.68 9.36
CA SER A 146 -3.08 1.06 10.64
C SER A 146 -1.78 1.62 11.21
N MET A 147 -1.81 2.01 12.47
CA MET A 147 -0.62 2.47 13.19
C MET A 147 0.17 1.31 13.80
N ASN A 148 -0.46 0.16 13.98
CA ASN A 148 0.13 -1.06 14.51
C ASN A 148 -0.78 -2.26 14.25
N HIS A 149 -0.21 -3.39 13.89
CA HIS A 149 -0.92 -4.67 13.84
C HIS A 149 0.06 -5.84 13.96
N ASN A 150 -0.46 -6.99 14.37
CA ASN A 150 0.31 -8.21 14.41
C ASN A 150 0.43 -8.81 13.02
N LEU A 151 1.53 -9.52 12.78
CA LEU A 151 1.78 -10.23 11.54
C LEU A 151 1.69 -11.74 11.76
N SER A 152 1.23 -12.46 10.73
CA SER A 152 1.35 -13.93 10.62
C SER A 152 1.67 -14.32 9.19
N GLY A 153 2.54 -15.33 9.05
CA GLY A 153 2.99 -15.83 7.76
C GLY A 153 4.48 -15.76 7.55
N SER A 154 4.90 -16.06 6.34
CA SER A 154 6.31 -16.07 5.96
C SER A 154 6.52 -15.58 4.53
N LEU A 155 7.71 -15.08 4.27
CA LEU A 155 8.18 -14.73 2.94
C LEU A 155 9.44 -15.52 2.63
N LYS A 156 9.56 -16.04 1.42
CA LYS A 156 10.81 -16.51 0.86
C LYS A 156 11.56 -15.32 0.25
N ILE A 157 12.65 -14.91 0.86
CA ILE A 157 13.47 -13.76 0.46
C ILE A 157 14.87 -14.26 0.05
N ASN A 158 15.24 -14.06 -1.22
CA ASN A 158 16.51 -14.57 -1.77
C ASN A 158 16.73 -16.06 -1.45
N ASN A 159 15.69 -16.89 -1.67
CA ASN A 159 15.64 -18.33 -1.39
C ASN A 159 15.74 -18.74 0.10
N LYS A 160 15.66 -17.79 1.03
CA LYS A 160 15.59 -18.06 2.48
C LYS A 160 14.17 -17.83 2.98
N ASP A 161 13.66 -18.76 3.77
CA ASP A 161 12.37 -18.59 4.43
C ASP A 161 12.53 -17.68 5.65
N VAL A 162 11.76 -16.58 5.67
CA VAL A 162 11.75 -15.60 6.75
C VAL A 162 10.36 -15.61 7.38
N ASN A 163 10.33 -15.91 8.67
CA ASN A 163 9.11 -15.98 9.45
C ASN A 163 8.76 -14.60 10.03
N PHE A 164 7.50 -14.17 9.85
CA PHE A 164 6.97 -12.94 10.40
C PHE A 164 5.87 -13.17 11.45
N ASN A 165 5.65 -14.42 11.91
CA ASN A 165 4.69 -14.66 12.98
C ASN A 165 5.06 -13.88 14.24
N ASN A 166 4.04 -13.27 14.88
CA ASN A 166 4.20 -12.38 16.02
C ASN A 166 5.06 -11.13 15.75
N GLY A 167 5.37 -10.85 14.50
CA GLY A 167 5.99 -9.60 14.08
C GLY A 167 5.01 -8.42 14.13
N LYS A 168 5.48 -7.25 13.78
CA LYS A 168 4.69 -6.01 13.79
C LYS A 168 4.65 -5.37 12.42
N GLY A 169 3.46 -4.87 12.05
CA GLY A 169 3.20 -4.12 10.83
C GLY A 169 2.68 -2.72 11.08
N TYR A 170 2.87 -1.89 10.05
CA TYR A 170 2.35 -0.53 9.96
C TYR A 170 1.86 -0.30 8.53
#